data_354ce298510e4486230ca0611f7e724d
#
_entry.id   354ce298510e4486230ca0611f7e724d
#
_cell.length_a   1.000
_cell.length_b   1.000
_cell.length_c   1.000
_cell.angle_alpha   90.00
_cell.angle_beta   90.00
_cell.angle_gamma   90.00
#
_symmetry.space_group_name_H-M   'P 1'
#
loop_
_entity.id
_entity.type
_entity.pdbx_description
1 polymer ?
#
loop_
_entity_poly.entity_id
_entity_poly.type
_entity_poly.pdbx_seq_one_letter_code
_entity_poly.pdbx_strand_id
1 'polypeptide(L)'
;MARSAPIFPEIWEKIGPLFSRSILLAHNAPFDLSVLSKCLTDYDLEAPRYLPYCCTVRMGRRCYPELANHRLDTLCIQCEITLTHHQAGSDSRACAELFLDYLAHGLETRDFLRLYDRLERRTLSKKEIGALLAAAREQS
;
A
#
# COMPACT_ATOMS: atom_id res chain seq x y z
N MET A 1 -8.58 33.93 5.21
CA MET A 1 -7.45 33.15 5.75
C MET A 1 -7.66 31.66 5.52
N ALA A 2 -6.73 31.01 4.91
CA ALA A 2 -6.85 29.60 4.67
C ALA A 2 -6.84 28.82 6.00
N ARG A 3 -7.75 27.86 6.14
CA ARG A 3 -7.72 26.97 7.28
C ARG A 3 -6.47 26.09 7.17
N SER A 4 -5.67 26.02 8.24
CA SER A 4 -4.52 25.15 8.24
C SER A 4 -4.96 23.69 8.21
N ALA A 5 -4.39 22.91 7.31
CA ALA A 5 -4.59 21.47 7.28
C ALA A 5 -3.97 20.86 8.55
N PRO A 6 -4.51 19.71 9.04
CA PRO A 6 -3.87 19.01 10.16
C PRO A 6 -2.47 18.58 9.74
N ILE A 7 -1.52 18.70 10.68
CA ILE A 7 -0.16 18.21 10.46
C ILE A 7 -0.14 16.69 10.59
N PHE A 8 0.87 16.05 10.00
CA PHE A 8 0.98 14.61 9.94
C PHE A 8 0.87 13.91 11.30
N PRO A 9 1.51 14.38 12.40
CA PRO A 9 1.35 13.74 13.71
C PRO A 9 -0.09 13.66 14.20
N GLU A 10 -0.90 14.67 13.93
CA GLU A 10 -2.32 14.68 14.31
C GLU A 10 -3.11 13.61 13.55
N ILE A 11 -2.82 13.46 12.26
CA ILE A 11 -3.43 12.44 11.42
C ILE A 11 -2.98 11.06 11.89
N TRP A 12 -1.69 10.90 12.15
CA TRP A 12 -1.13 9.62 12.57
C TRP A 12 -1.70 9.12 13.89
N GLU A 13 -1.99 10.01 14.82
CA GLU A 13 -2.64 9.64 16.08
C GLU A 13 -3.94 8.88 15.84
N LYS A 14 -4.68 9.26 14.80
CA LYS A 14 -5.97 8.64 14.45
C LYS A 14 -5.83 7.37 13.63
N ILE A 15 -4.96 7.38 12.62
CA ILE A 15 -4.87 6.28 11.65
C ILE A 15 -3.78 5.26 11.98
N GLY A 16 -2.76 5.67 12.74
CA GLY A 16 -1.62 4.81 13.07
C GLY A 16 -2.00 3.44 13.63
N PRO A 17 -2.93 3.36 14.61
CA PRO A 17 -3.35 2.07 15.15
C PRO A 17 -3.88 1.08 14.12
N LEU A 18 -4.39 1.56 12.98
CA LEU A 18 -4.87 0.69 11.91
C LEU A 18 -3.73 -0.06 11.22
N PHE A 19 -2.54 0.55 11.19
CA PHE A 19 -1.38 0.00 10.48
C PHE A 19 -0.79 -1.26 11.13
N SER A 20 -1.06 -1.48 12.41
CA SER A 20 -0.57 -2.67 13.12
C SER A 20 -1.37 -3.93 12.81
N ARG A 21 -2.52 -3.81 12.15
CA ARG A 21 -3.44 -4.92 11.90
C ARG A 21 -4.09 -4.87 10.51
N SER A 22 -3.54 -4.10 9.59
CA SER A 22 -4.10 -3.95 8.24
C SER A 22 -3.04 -4.22 7.20
N ILE A 23 -3.49 -4.74 6.06
CA ILE A 23 -2.66 -4.83 4.86
C ILE A 23 -2.91 -3.55 4.07
N LEU A 24 -1.83 -2.86 3.70
CA LEU A 24 -1.92 -1.61 2.97
C LEU A 24 -2.12 -1.87 1.48
N LEU A 25 -2.92 -1.03 0.86
CA LEU A 25 -3.10 -1.05 -0.58
C LEU A 25 -2.70 0.30 -1.14
N ALA A 26 -1.93 0.28 -2.23
CA ALA A 26 -1.61 1.50 -2.96
C ALA A 26 -1.29 1.16 -4.40
N HIS A 27 -1.51 2.12 -5.28
CA HIS A 27 -1.12 2.01 -6.68
C HIS A 27 0.31 2.53 -6.82
N ASN A 28 1.25 1.63 -7.10
CA ASN A 28 2.70 1.86 -7.00
C ASN A 28 3.11 2.02 -5.51
N ALA A 29 2.73 1.05 -4.72
CA ALA A 29 2.86 1.07 -3.26
C ALA A 29 4.26 1.40 -2.72
N PRO A 30 5.38 0.90 -3.29
CA PRO A 30 6.70 1.25 -2.75
C PRO A 30 6.96 2.76 -2.67
N PHE A 31 6.44 3.55 -3.61
CA PHE A 31 6.56 5.01 -3.55
C PHE A 31 5.82 5.59 -2.34
N ASP A 32 4.56 5.22 -2.17
CA ASP A 32 3.75 5.72 -1.04
C ASP A 32 4.34 5.31 0.31
N LEU A 33 4.84 4.08 0.40
CA LEU A 33 5.46 3.58 1.62
C LEU A 33 6.77 4.27 1.94
N SER A 34 7.54 4.67 0.92
CA SER A 34 8.77 5.44 1.13
C SER A 34 8.46 6.83 1.69
N VAL A 35 7.42 7.48 1.17
CA VAL A 35 6.97 8.79 1.66
C VAL A 35 6.45 8.68 3.09
N LEU A 36 5.64 7.67 3.38
CA LEU A 36 5.13 7.41 4.73
C LEU A 36 6.29 7.18 5.71
N SER A 37 7.27 6.35 5.32
CA SER A 37 8.44 6.06 6.15
C SER A 37 9.23 7.31 6.48
N LYS A 38 9.41 8.21 5.50
CA LYS A 38 10.08 9.49 5.70
C LYS A 38 9.32 10.35 6.71
N CYS A 39 8.00 10.46 6.57
CA CYS A 39 7.19 11.23 7.49
C CYS A 39 7.28 10.69 8.93
N LEU A 40 7.20 9.38 9.09
CA LEU A 40 7.29 8.75 10.41
C LEU A 40 8.65 9.01 11.06
N THR A 41 9.72 8.95 10.28
CA THR A 41 11.07 9.24 10.77
C THR A 41 11.25 10.72 11.12
N ASP A 42 10.83 11.61 10.22
CA ASP A 42 11.00 13.06 10.40
C ASP A 42 10.26 13.59 11.62
N TYR A 43 9.10 13.02 11.94
CA TYR A 43 8.31 13.40 13.11
C TYR A 43 8.57 12.51 14.33
N ASP A 44 9.50 11.57 14.23
CA ASP A 44 9.84 10.63 15.32
C ASP A 44 8.59 9.92 15.90
N LEU A 45 7.79 9.38 15.02
CA LEU A 45 6.54 8.70 15.38
C LEU A 45 6.71 7.20 15.46
N GLU A 46 6.08 6.58 16.46
CA GLU A 46 6.06 5.13 16.59
C GLU A 46 5.19 4.51 15.51
N ALA A 47 5.68 3.43 14.93
CA ALA A 47 4.96 2.67 13.91
C ALA A 47 5.61 1.29 13.77
N PRO A 48 4.87 0.30 13.25
CA PRO A 48 5.47 -1.00 12.95
C PRO A 48 6.64 -0.84 11.98
N ARG A 49 7.72 -1.56 12.21
CA ARG A 49 8.87 -1.54 11.31
C ARG A 49 8.51 -2.14 9.96
N TYR A 50 7.79 -3.26 9.99
CA TYR A 50 7.43 -3.98 8.77
C TYR A 50 5.96 -3.74 8.44
N LEU A 51 5.70 -3.32 7.20
CA LEU A 51 4.35 -3.00 6.74
C LEU A 51 3.94 -3.97 5.64
N PRO A 52 2.96 -4.85 5.89
CA PRO A 52 2.45 -5.73 4.85
C PRO A 52 1.62 -4.93 3.85
N TYR A 53 1.82 -5.20 2.57
CA TYR A 53 1.13 -4.45 1.53
C TYR A 53 0.89 -5.27 0.27
N CYS A 54 -0.07 -4.82 -0.53
CA CYS A 54 -0.28 -5.25 -1.90
C CYS A 54 -0.24 -4.03 -2.81
N CYS A 55 0.38 -4.18 -3.98
CA CYS A 55 0.48 -3.11 -4.97
C CYS A 55 -0.50 -3.39 -6.10
N THR A 56 -1.46 -2.50 -6.30
CA THR A 56 -2.48 -2.69 -7.33
C THR A 56 -1.93 -2.57 -8.76
N VAL A 57 -0.76 -1.97 -8.97
CA VAL A 57 -0.07 -2.01 -10.27
C VAL A 57 0.33 -3.45 -10.60
N ARG A 58 0.95 -4.14 -9.66
CA ARG A 58 1.39 -5.53 -9.88
C ARG A 58 0.21 -6.46 -10.11
N MET A 59 -0.85 -6.27 -9.36
CA MET A 59 -2.08 -7.04 -9.54
C MET A 59 -2.71 -6.74 -10.90
N GLY A 60 -2.72 -5.48 -11.30
CA GLY A 60 -3.24 -5.06 -12.61
C GLY A 60 -2.46 -5.66 -13.77
N ARG A 61 -1.14 -5.75 -13.67
CA ARG A 61 -0.30 -6.40 -14.68
C ARG A 61 -0.64 -7.88 -14.82
N ARG A 62 -0.97 -8.52 -13.73
CA ARG A 62 -1.35 -9.94 -13.75
C ARG A 62 -2.76 -10.13 -14.30
N CYS A 63 -3.70 -9.28 -13.90
CA CYS A 63 -5.10 -9.40 -14.29
C CYS A 63 -5.35 -8.98 -15.75
N TYR A 64 -4.68 -7.92 -16.19
CA TYR A 64 -4.86 -7.32 -17.51
C TYR A 64 -3.51 -7.11 -18.21
N PRO A 65 -2.79 -8.20 -18.55
CA PRO A 65 -1.44 -8.09 -19.10
C PRO A 65 -1.38 -7.44 -20.49
N GLU A 66 -2.49 -7.40 -21.21
CA GLU A 66 -2.56 -6.88 -22.58
C GLU A 66 -2.67 -5.36 -22.67
N LEU A 67 -2.90 -4.66 -21.55
CA LEU A 67 -3.03 -3.21 -21.56
C LEU A 67 -1.70 -2.53 -21.89
N ALA A 68 -1.76 -1.39 -22.61
CA ALA A 68 -0.58 -0.64 -23.00
C ALA A 68 0.21 -0.14 -21.78
N ASN A 69 -0.47 0.18 -20.69
CA ASN A 69 0.14 0.55 -19.43
C ASN A 69 -0.82 0.17 -18.29
N HIS A 70 -0.32 0.24 -17.06
CA HIS A 70 -1.11 -0.12 -15.87
C HIS A 70 -1.19 1.06 -14.90
N ARG A 71 -1.35 2.26 -15.45
CA ARG A 71 -1.61 3.46 -14.66
C ARG A 71 -3.00 3.38 -14.05
N LEU A 72 -3.19 4.12 -12.98
CA LEU A 72 -4.47 4.13 -12.26
C LEU A 72 -5.65 4.50 -13.19
N ASP A 73 -5.49 5.55 -14.00
CA ASP A 73 -6.54 5.99 -14.93
C ASP A 73 -6.86 4.93 -15.98
N THR A 74 -5.85 4.28 -16.54
CA THR A 74 -6.02 3.23 -17.54
C THR A 74 -6.79 2.03 -16.96
N LEU A 75 -6.41 1.59 -15.76
CA LEU A 75 -7.09 0.48 -15.10
C LEU A 75 -8.50 0.83 -14.69
N CYS A 76 -8.76 2.07 -14.26
CA CYS A 76 -10.10 2.51 -13.92
C CYS A 76 -11.02 2.52 -15.14
N ILE A 77 -10.51 2.93 -16.30
CA ILE A 77 -11.27 2.86 -17.55
C ILE A 77 -11.60 1.40 -17.89
N GLN A 78 -10.63 0.52 -17.77
CA GLN A 78 -10.81 -0.91 -18.05
C GLN A 78 -11.88 -1.53 -17.14
N CYS A 79 -11.90 -1.15 -15.88
CA CYS A 79 -12.80 -1.73 -14.87
C CYS A 79 -14.08 -0.90 -14.66
N GLU A 80 -14.28 0.15 -15.46
CA GLU A 80 -15.45 1.05 -15.36
C GLU A 80 -15.59 1.69 -13.97
N ILE A 81 -14.44 2.11 -13.41
CA ILE A 81 -14.37 2.79 -12.12
C ILE A 81 -14.25 4.29 -12.35
N THR A 82 -15.08 5.07 -11.68
CA THR A 82 -15.04 6.53 -11.76
C THR A 82 -13.81 7.05 -11.00
N LEU A 83 -13.01 7.88 -11.67
CA LEU A 83 -11.83 8.50 -11.09
C LEU A 83 -11.91 10.01 -11.27
N THR A 84 -11.85 10.75 -10.16
CA THR A 84 -11.76 12.20 -10.17
C THR A 84 -10.31 12.60 -9.99
N HIS A 85 -9.70 13.15 -11.05
CA HIS A 85 -8.28 13.50 -11.05
C HIS A 85 -7.93 14.50 -9.96
N HIS A 86 -6.74 14.36 -9.40
CA HIS A 86 -6.15 15.24 -8.38
C HIS A 86 -6.90 15.29 -7.05
N GLN A 87 -7.72 14.29 -6.76
CA GLN A 87 -8.35 14.13 -5.45
C GLN A 87 -7.85 12.84 -4.81
N ALA A 88 -7.10 12.97 -3.72
CA ALA A 88 -6.50 11.82 -3.02
C ALA A 88 -7.55 10.81 -2.55
N GLY A 89 -8.72 11.29 -2.09
CA GLY A 89 -9.80 10.40 -1.68
C GLY A 89 -10.35 9.57 -2.84
N SER A 90 -10.44 10.16 -4.03
CA SER A 90 -10.86 9.45 -5.24
C SER A 90 -9.85 8.38 -5.64
N ASP A 91 -8.55 8.70 -5.57
CA ASP A 91 -7.49 7.76 -5.90
C ASP A 91 -7.47 6.56 -4.95
N SER A 92 -7.63 6.80 -3.65
CA SER A 92 -7.68 5.74 -2.63
C SER A 92 -8.88 4.83 -2.84
N ARG A 93 -10.05 5.41 -3.13
CA ARG A 93 -11.26 4.66 -3.42
C ARG A 93 -11.11 3.82 -4.68
N ALA A 94 -10.56 4.41 -5.74
CA ALA A 94 -10.32 3.69 -6.99
C ALA A 94 -9.37 2.52 -6.77
N CYS A 95 -8.32 2.70 -5.99
CA CYS A 95 -7.38 1.64 -5.64
C CYS A 95 -8.10 0.48 -4.93
N ALA A 96 -8.98 0.78 -3.99
CA ALA A 96 -9.76 -0.24 -3.28
C ALA A 96 -10.73 -0.97 -4.23
N GLU A 97 -11.40 -0.24 -5.11
CA GLU A 97 -12.31 -0.83 -6.09
C GLU A 97 -11.57 -1.71 -7.09
N LEU A 98 -10.37 -1.30 -7.53
CA LEU A 98 -9.52 -2.13 -8.38
C LEU A 98 -9.15 -3.43 -7.68
N PHE A 99 -8.76 -3.35 -6.42
CA PHE A 99 -8.42 -4.53 -5.64
C PHE A 99 -9.58 -5.52 -5.59
N LEU A 100 -10.80 -5.04 -5.35
CA LEU A 100 -11.99 -5.88 -5.34
C LEU A 100 -12.27 -6.50 -6.72
N ASP A 101 -12.04 -5.74 -7.79
CA ASP A 101 -12.16 -6.24 -9.15
C ASP A 101 -11.19 -7.40 -9.41
N TYR A 102 -9.94 -7.23 -8.99
CA TYR A 102 -8.93 -8.26 -9.16
C TYR A 102 -9.28 -9.54 -8.41
N LEU A 103 -9.80 -9.41 -7.20
CA LEU A 103 -10.26 -10.56 -6.42
C LEU A 103 -11.43 -11.26 -7.11
N ALA A 104 -12.36 -10.48 -7.69
CA ALA A 104 -13.47 -11.03 -8.44
C ALA A 104 -13.02 -11.79 -9.69
N HIS A 105 -11.86 -11.45 -10.25
CA HIS A 105 -11.27 -12.13 -11.39
C HIS A 105 -10.36 -13.30 -10.98
N GLY A 106 -10.36 -13.66 -9.71
CA GLY A 106 -9.67 -14.85 -9.24
C GLY A 106 -8.27 -14.63 -8.68
N LEU A 107 -7.78 -13.38 -8.60
CA LEU A 107 -6.51 -13.12 -7.95
C LEU A 107 -6.64 -13.29 -6.44
N GLU A 108 -5.59 -13.81 -5.82
CA GLU A 108 -5.56 -14.01 -4.38
C GLU A 108 -4.56 -13.06 -3.73
N THR A 109 -4.95 -12.44 -2.63
CA THR A 109 -4.13 -11.50 -1.88
C THR A 109 -2.76 -12.09 -1.52
N ARG A 110 -2.72 -13.34 -1.07
CA ARG A 110 -1.48 -14.01 -0.64
C ARG A 110 -0.41 -14.06 -1.72
N ASP A 111 -0.80 -14.09 -3.01
CA ASP A 111 0.16 -14.15 -4.11
C ASP A 111 0.85 -12.82 -4.36
N PHE A 112 0.29 -11.73 -3.85
CA PHE A 112 0.79 -10.37 -4.04
C PHE A 112 1.25 -9.71 -2.76
N LEU A 113 1.07 -10.38 -1.62
CA LEU A 113 1.46 -9.85 -0.32
C LEU A 113 2.97 -9.69 -0.23
N ARG A 114 3.41 -8.50 0.13
CA ARG A 114 4.80 -8.15 0.32
C ARG A 114 4.99 -7.46 1.65
N LEU A 115 6.22 -7.41 2.10
CA LEU A 115 6.57 -6.80 3.38
C LEU A 115 7.59 -5.69 3.13
N TYR A 116 7.25 -4.48 3.56
CA TYR A 116 8.11 -3.30 3.42
C TYR A 116 8.82 -3.03 4.74
N ASP A 117 10.15 -2.84 4.67
CA ASP A 117 10.94 -2.43 5.82
C ASP A 117 10.99 -0.91 5.88
N ARG A 118 10.25 -0.34 6.81
CA ARG A 118 10.13 1.10 6.96
C ARG A 118 11.45 1.79 7.30
N LEU A 119 12.30 1.12 8.07
CA LEU A 119 13.58 1.71 8.48
C LEU A 119 14.61 1.69 7.36
N GLU A 120 14.66 0.62 6.58
CA GLU A 120 15.56 0.51 5.43
C GLU A 120 14.96 1.05 4.13
N ARG A 121 13.67 1.38 4.14
CA ARG A 121 12.91 1.93 3.01
C ARG A 121 13.00 1.06 1.76
N ARG A 122 12.76 -0.24 1.93
CA ARG A 122 12.74 -1.19 0.83
C ARG A 122 11.81 -2.35 1.12
N THR A 123 11.39 -3.03 0.07
CA THR A 123 10.64 -4.27 0.19
C THR A 123 11.58 -5.42 0.48
N LEU A 124 11.21 -6.29 1.40
CA LEU A 124 11.99 -7.47 1.73
C LEU A 124 11.84 -8.55 0.66
N SER A 125 12.92 -9.30 0.44
CA SER A 125 12.88 -10.49 -0.41
C SER A 125 12.18 -11.64 0.31
N LYS A 126 11.77 -12.66 -0.43
CA LYS A 126 11.16 -13.86 0.15
C LYS A 126 12.11 -14.54 1.14
N LYS A 127 13.41 -14.54 0.85
CA LYS A 127 14.43 -15.12 1.72
C LYS A 127 14.49 -14.37 3.05
N GLU A 128 14.47 -13.05 3.00
CA GLU A 128 14.50 -12.21 4.20
C GLU A 128 13.24 -12.40 5.04
N ILE A 129 12.08 -12.51 4.42
CA ILE A 129 10.82 -12.80 5.11
C ILE A 129 10.89 -14.16 5.80
N GLY A 130 11.44 -15.15 5.11
CA GLY A 130 11.63 -16.49 5.69
C GLY A 130 12.52 -16.47 6.92
N ALA A 131 13.60 -15.68 6.88
CA ALA A 131 14.50 -15.54 8.02
C ALA A 131 13.81 -14.86 9.21
N LEU A 132 12.98 -13.85 8.97
CA LEU A 132 12.21 -13.19 10.03
C LEU A 132 11.21 -14.14 10.68
N LEU A 133 10.51 -14.93 9.88
CA LEU A 133 9.55 -15.91 10.39
C LEU A 133 10.25 -17.00 11.21
N ALA A 134 11.41 -17.46 10.78
CA ALA A 134 12.20 -18.44 11.52
C ALA A 134 12.62 -17.88 12.88
N ALA A 135 13.14 -16.64 12.91
CA ALA A 135 13.52 -15.97 14.14
C ALA A 135 12.33 -15.79 15.11
N ALA A 136 11.17 -15.45 14.58
CA ALA A 136 9.97 -15.30 15.39
C ALA A 136 9.53 -16.63 16.02
N ARG A 137 9.66 -17.74 15.31
CA ARG A 137 9.33 -19.06 15.82
C ARG A 137 10.27 -19.51 16.95
N GLU A 138 11.54 -19.11 16.87
CA GLU A 138 12.54 -19.43 17.92
C GLU A 138 12.25 -18.70 19.22
N GLN A 139 11.56 -17.58 19.18
CA GLN A 139 11.23 -16.76 20.34
C GLN A 139 9.92 -17.15 21.02
N SER A 140 9.13 -18.03 20.41
CA SER A 140 7.86 -18.44 20.94
C SER A 140 7.93 -19.74 21.77
#